data_2700e7cbe345a7fe88d6576b2162f00e
#
_entry.id   2700e7cbe345a7fe88d6576b2162f00e
#
_cell.length_a   1.000
_cell.length_b   1.000
_cell.length_c   1.000
_cell.angle_alpha   90.00
_cell.angle_beta   90.00
_cell.angle_gamma   90.00
#
_symmetry.space_group_name_H-M   'P 1'
#
loop_
_entity.id
_entity.type
_entity.pdbx_description
1 polymer ?
#
loop_
_entity_poly.entity_id
_entity_poly.type
_entity_poly.pdbx_seq_one_letter_code
_entity_poly.pdbx_strand_id
1 'polypeptide(L)'
;MKILCVGDLHMKFEISYSSTIKDGRKKEWEDVKRMIHETAKKCDSIILLGDQLNSRHNHSSVLREFIDFLNVFGDKDIHILVGNHERYSTSTALDFLKSLNKPNWHIYTEPTLAKICGKTAMMIPFQNSGILGVETKEEGEKALMKKLVKADLAFIHHAITGAKSVEFFNEIVLDKDKISKMFGMVFSSHLHQAEKLGKNIQIVGSIFTQEVGEHSKSIFIWDTVAKTTKEISLPCRGIFKIVWEEWDRHKNIIPNHSIIKCYVTNKETDLEYVKDHLKSFDASVLIEQYPSERSKVHFEDGFDLSIDSLLKLYSDAKKMKYSDLKDGFELIK
;
A
#
# COMPACT_ATOMS: atom_id res chain seq x y z
N MET A 1 2.08 -26.62 -11.28
CA MET A 1 1.04 -25.60 -11.41
C MET A 1 1.59 -24.28 -10.89
N LYS A 2 1.18 -23.18 -11.49
CA LYS A 2 1.72 -21.84 -11.20
C LYS A 2 0.61 -20.92 -10.71
N ILE A 3 0.90 -20.16 -9.67
CA ILE A 3 -0.02 -19.19 -9.07
C ILE A 3 0.60 -17.80 -9.27
N LEU A 4 -0.17 -16.88 -9.86
CA LEU A 4 0.20 -15.47 -9.94
C LEU A 4 -0.28 -14.75 -8.67
N CYS A 5 0.63 -14.10 -7.96
CA CYS A 5 0.33 -13.27 -6.81
C CYS A 5 0.50 -11.79 -7.19
N VAL A 6 -0.57 -11.03 -7.07
CA VAL A 6 -0.62 -9.59 -7.34
C VAL A 6 -1.02 -8.90 -6.04
N GLY A 7 -0.23 -7.92 -5.61
CA GLY A 7 -0.51 -7.13 -4.42
C GLY A 7 -1.49 -5.99 -4.70
N ASP A 8 -1.45 -4.99 -3.85
CA ASP A 8 -2.40 -3.88 -3.81
C ASP A 8 -2.45 -3.13 -5.16
N LEU A 9 -3.62 -3.15 -5.81
CA LEU A 9 -3.82 -2.43 -7.07
C LEU A 9 -4.05 -0.94 -6.83
N HIS A 10 -4.71 -0.56 -5.73
CA HIS A 10 -5.10 0.81 -5.41
C HIS A 10 -5.63 1.57 -6.63
N MET A 11 -6.58 0.97 -7.32
CA MET A 11 -7.09 1.53 -8.57
C MET A 11 -7.65 2.93 -8.38
N LYS A 12 -6.91 3.89 -8.91
CA LYS A 12 -7.25 5.31 -8.93
C LYS A 12 -6.51 5.96 -10.09
N PHE A 13 -7.23 6.65 -10.97
CA PHE A 13 -6.64 7.26 -12.15
C PHE A 13 -6.34 8.74 -11.98
N GLU A 14 -7.04 9.40 -11.06
CA GLU A 14 -6.82 10.80 -10.72
C GLU A 14 -5.99 10.89 -9.45
N ILE A 15 -4.75 11.30 -9.58
CA ILE A 15 -3.84 11.56 -8.46
C ILE A 15 -3.36 13.00 -8.52
N SER A 16 -3.45 13.72 -7.40
CA SER A 16 -3.22 15.16 -7.32
C SER A 16 -1.81 15.61 -7.72
N TYR A 17 -0.84 14.72 -7.67
CA TYR A 17 0.56 15.01 -8.02
C TYR A 17 0.98 14.47 -9.40
N SER A 18 0.06 13.91 -10.18
CA SER A 18 0.28 13.42 -11.55
C SER A 18 -0.58 14.23 -12.53
N SER A 19 -0.56 15.56 -12.41
CA SER A 19 -1.42 16.44 -13.22
C SER A 19 -0.73 16.99 -14.46
N THR A 20 0.58 16.98 -14.52
CA THR A 20 1.38 17.60 -15.59
C THR A 20 1.41 16.74 -16.85
N ILE A 21 1.48 15.42 -16.70
CA ILE A 21 1.38 14.47 -17.81
C ILE A 21 -0.08 14.04 -17.92
N LYS A 22 -0.74 14.50 -18.98
CA LYS A 22 -2.15 14.13 -19.25
C LYS A 22 -2.32 12.60 -19.26
N ASP A 23 -3.26 12.13 -18.47
CA ASP A 23 -3.58 10.70 -18.33
C ASP A 23 -2.39 9.81 -17.86
N GLY A 24 -1.38 10.39 -17.20
CA GLY A 24 -0.15 9.68 -16.83
C GLY A 24 -0.38 8.41 -16.03
N ARG A 25 -1.25 8.45 -15.00
CA ARG A 25 -1.59 7.26 -14.19
C ARG A 25 -2.38 6.22 -15.00
N LYS A 26 -3.25 6.67 -15.90
CA LYS A 26 -4.02 5.76 -16.75
C LYS A 26 -3.12 5.02 -17.75
N LYS A 27 -2.15 5.72 -18.35
CA LYS A 27 -1.15 5.07 -19.24
C LYS A 27 -0.30 4.07 -18.48
N GLU A 28 0.17 4.43 -17.30
CA GLU A 28 0.92 3.54 -16.42
C GLU A 28 0.09 2.29 -16.06
N TRP A 29 -1.21 2.46 -15.77
CA TRP A 29 -2.13 1.35 -15.53
C TRP A 29 -2.24 0.42 -16.73
N GLU A 30 -2.39 0.95 -17.95
CA GLU A 30 -2.49 0.12 -19.15
C GLU A 30 -1.22 -0.74 -19.38
N ASP A 31 -0.05 -0.19 -19.11
CA ASP A 31 1.21 -0.94 -19.23
C ASP A 31 1.33 -2.02 -18.16
N VAL A 32 1.03 -1.70 -16.91
CA VAL A 32 1.05 -2.66 -15.79
C VAL A 32 -0.02 -3.74 -16.00
N LYS A 33 -1.25 -3.36 -16.35
CA LYS A 33 -2.34 -4.28 -16.68
C LYS A 33 -1.94 -5.28 -17.76
N ARG A 34 -1.36 -4.79 -18.86
CA ARG A 34 -0.87 -5.65 -19.94
C ARG A 34 0.16 -6.66 -19.43
N MET A 35 1.14 -6.24 -18.62
CA MET A 35 2.14 -7.15 -18.06
C MET A 35 1.54 -8.20 -17.13
N ILE A 36 0.57 -7.82 -16.29
CA ILE A 36 -0.14 -8.75 -15.42
C ILE A 36 -0.88 -9.79 -16.27
N HIS A 37 -1.61 -9.37 -17.30
CA HIS A 37 -2.36 -10.27 -18.19
C HIS A 37 -1.44 -11.23 -18.96
N GLU A 38 -0.32 -10.74 -19.53
CA GLU A 38 0.64 -11.59 -20.22
C GLU A 38 1.29 -12.60 -19.27
N THR A 39 1.56 -12.20 -18.05
CA THR A 39 2.09 -13.08 -17.01
C THR A 39 1.07 -14.14 -16.60
N ALA A 40 -0.19 -13.75 -16.45
CA ALA A 40 -1.30 -14.62 -16.07
C ALA A 40 -1.57 -15.74 -17.09
N LYS A 41 -1.28 -15.52 -18.39
CA LYS A 41 -1.40 -16.58 -19.42
C LYS A 41 -0.57 -17.83 -19.07
N LYS A 42 0.53 -17.67 -18.33
CA LYS A 42 1.46 -18.72 -17.92
C LYS A 42 1.12 -19.32 -16.55
N CYS A 43 0.04 -18.89 -15.92
CA CYS A 43 -0.36 -19.29 -14.57
C CYS A 43 -1.71 -20.01 -14.61
N ASP A 44 -1.93 -20.90 -13.66
CA ASP A 44 -3.14 -21.70 -13.54
C ASP A 44 -4.21 -21.00 -12.70
N SER A 45 -3.80 -20.15 -11.76
CA SER A 45 -4.67 -19.40 -10.86
C SER A 45 -4.07 -18.02 -10.57
N ILE A 46 -4.93 -17.05 -10.23
CA ILE A 46 -4.57 -15.67 -9.89
C ILE A 46 -5.02 -15.35 -8.46
N ILE A 47 -4.13 -14.76 -7.67
CA ILE A 47 -4.43 -14.27 -6.34
C ILE A 47 -4.26 -12.76 -6.33
N LEU A 48 -5.33 -12.03 -6.00
CA LEU A 48 -5.32 -10.62 -5.71
C LEU A 48 -5.33 -10.44 -4.19
N LEU A 49 -4.28 -9.85 -3.65
CA LEU A 49 -3.95 -9.91 -2.22
C LEU A 49 -4.62 -8.81 -1.37
N GLY A 50 -5.64 -8.13 -1.86
CA GLY A 50 -6.35 -7.06 -1.16
C GLY A 50 -6.04 -5.68 -1.74
N ASP A 51 -6.78 -4.67 -1.29
CA ASP A 51 -6.67 -3.27 -1.71
C ASP A 51 -6.69 -3.10 -3.23
N GLN A 52 -7.70 -3.72 -3.86
CA GLN A 52 -7.93 -3.61 -5.30
C GLN A 52 -8.38 -2.20 -5.68
N LEU A 53 -9.19 -1.59 -4.81
CA LEU A 53 -9.71 -0.24 -4.93
C LEU A 53 -9.00 0.70 -3.95
N ASN A 54 -8.83 1.95 -4.34
CA ASN A 54 -8.11 2.92 -3.50
C ASN A 54 -8.94 3.42 -2.30
N SER A 55 -10.23 3.19 -2.30
CA SER A 55 -11.13 3.59 -1.20
C SER A 55 -12.43 2.79 -1.22
N ARG A 56 -13.23 2.98 -0.17
CA ARG A 56 -14.59 2.39 -0.08
C ARG A 56 -15.56 3.00 -1.10
N HIS A 57 -15.33 4.27 -1.47
CA HIS A 57 -16.16 5.00 -2.44
C HIS A 57 -15.35 5.22 -3.71
N ASN A 58 -15.79 4.62 -4.81
CA ASN A 58 -15.10 4.68 -6.08
C ASN A 58 -16.02 5.19 -7.18
N HIS A 59 -15.47 5.94 -8.12
CA HIS A 59 -16.20 6.33 -9.30
C HIS A 59 -16.54 5.11 -10.16
N SER A 60 -17.71 5.13 -10.82
CA SER A 60 -18.19 4.00 -11.64
C SER A 60 -17.21 3.58 -12.73
N SER A 61 -16.42 4.52 -13.27
CA SER A 61 -15.37 4.22 -14.25
C SER A 61 -14.25 3.32 -13.69
N VAL A 62 -13.90 3.50 -12.41
CA VAL A 62 -12.90 2.66 -11.72
C VAL A 62 -13.45 1.26 -11.51
N LEU A 63 -14.70 1.15 -11.05
CA LEU A 63 -15.36 -0.14 -10.85
C LEU A 63 -15.50 -0.91 -12.16
N ARG A 64 -15.86 -0.22 -13.25
CA ARG A 64 -15.93 -0.81 -14.59
C ARG A 64 -14.57 -1.31 -15.05
N GLU A 65 -13.54 -0.51 -14.93
CA GLU A 65 -12.17 -0.89 -15.31
C GLU A 65 -11.70 -2.11 -14.50
N PHE A 66 -12.07 -2.20 -13.21
CA PHE A 66 -11.75 -3.37 -12.39
C PHE A 66 -12.46 -4.64 -12.89
N ILE A 67 -13.75 -4.54 -13.27
CA ILE A 67 -14.47 -5.66 -13.89
C ILE A 67 -13.80 -6.06 -15.21
N ASP A 68 -13.47 -5.09 -16.06
CA ASP A 68 -12.82 -5.35 -17.35
C ASP A 68 -11.45 -6.02 -17.14
N PHE A 69 -10.68 -5.58 -16.14
CA PHE A 69 -9.42 -6.22 -15.73
C PHE A 69 -9.62 -7.69 -15.34
N LEU A 70 -10.64 -8.01 -14.53
CA LEU A 70 -10.92 -9.39 -14.11
C LEU A 70 -11.38 -10.26 -15.28
N ASN A 71 -12.19 -9.74 -16.19
CA ASN A 71 -12.73 -10.47 -17.33
C ASN A 71 -11.64 -10.97 -18.30
N VAL A 72 -10.49 -10.27 -18.40
CA VAL A 72 -9.38 -10.69 -19.29
C VAL A 72 -8.75 -12.02 -18.86
N PHE A 73 -8.89 -12.41 -17.60
CA PHE A 73 -8.36 -13.70 -17.12
C PHE A 73 -9.19 -14.91 -17.59
N GLY A 74 -10.36 -14.67 -18.18
CA GLY A 74 -11.23 -15.73 -18.75
C GLY A 74 -11.74 -16.70 -17.69
N ASP A 75 -11.55 -18.00 -17.93
CA ASP A 75 -12.05 -19.07 -17.07
C ASP A 75 -11.09 -19.45 -15.93
N LYS A 76 -9.99 -18.71 -15.74
CA LYS A 76 -9.06 -18.97 -14.63
C LYS A 76 -9.71 -18.64 -13.30
N ASP A 77 -9.41 -19.46 -12.29
CA ASP A 77 -9.79 -19.14 -10.91
C ASP A 77 -9.07 -17.89 -10.43
N ILE A 78 -9.85 -16.90 -9.99
CA ILE A 78 -9.37 -15.65 -9.43
C ILE A 78 -9.79 -15.61 -7.96
N HIS A 79 -8.81 -15.57 -7.08
CA HIS A 79 -9.02 -15.48 -5.64
C HIS A 79 -8.73 -14.06 -5.18
N ILE A 80 -9.71 -13.38 -4.59
CA ILE A 80 -9.66 -11.97 -4.25
C ILE A 80 -9.79 -11.82 -2.74
N LEU A 81 -8.73 -11.39 -2.07
CA LEU A 81 -8.80 -10.96 -0.68
C LEU A 81 -9.39 -9.56 -0.60
N VAL A 82 -10.21 -9.32 0.41
CA VAL A 82 -10.64 -7.96 0.75
C VAL A 82 -9.57 -7.30 1.61
N GLY A 83 -9.10 -6.11 1.19
CA GLY A 83 -8.17 -5.28 1.94
C GLY A 83 -8.86 -4.26 2.85
N ASN A 84 -8.08 -3.43 3.53
CA ASN A 84 -8.62 -2.40 4.43
C ASN A 84 -9.29 -1.25 3.68
N HIS A 85 -8.86 -0.93 2.46
CA HIS A 85 -9.44 0.11 1.63
C HIS A 85 -10.84 -0.21 1.10
N GLU A 86 -11.20 -1.49 1.00
CA GLU A 86 -12.54 -1.93 0.59
C GLU A 86 -13.44 -2.27 1.79
N ARG A 87 -12.89 -2.45 2.98
CA ARG A 87 -13.61 -3.01 4.12
C ARG A 87 -14.53 -2.00 4.81
N TYR A 88 -15.79 -2.35 4.96
CA TYR A 88 -16.72 -1.79 5.94
C TYR A 88 -16.80 -2.71 7.18
N SER A 89 -17.60 -2.35 8.17
CA SER A 89 -17.80 -3.22 9.33
C SER A 89 -18.43 -4.57 8.97
N THR A 90 -19.49 -4.56 8.17
CA THR A 90 -20.31 -5.75 7.82
C THR A 90 -20.33 -6.08 6.34
N SER A 91 -19.77 -5.22 5.49
CA SER A 91 -19.78 -5.36 4.03
C SER A 91 -18.44 -4.95 3.43
N THR A 92 -18.33 -5.01 2.12
CA THR A 92 -17.14 -4.57 1.39
C THR A 92 -17.50 -3.84 0.11
N ALA A 93 -16.65 -2.91 -0.32
CA ALA A 93 -16.79 -2.26 -1.62
C ALA A 93 -16.72 -3.24 -2.80
N LEU A 94 -16.32 -4.50 -2.59
CA LEU A 94 -16.29 -5.55 -3.61
C LEU A 94 -17.58 -6.40 -3.67
N ASP A 95 -18.58 -6.13 -2.83
CA ASP A 95 -19.82 -6.95 -2.80
C ASP A 95 -20.57 -6.93 -4.14
N PHE A 96 -20.43 -5.89 -4.96
CA PHE A 96 -21.01 -5.84 -6.30
C PHE A 96 -20.50 -6.96 -7.23
N LEU A 97 -19.30 -7.48 -7.01
CA LEU A 97 -18.76 -8.59 -7.80
C LEU A 97 -19.59 -9.88 -7.63
N LYS A 98 -20.16 -10.08 -6.44
CA LYS A 98 -21.03 -11.24 -6.15
C LYS A 98 -22.28 -11.26 -7.03
N SER A 99 -22.82 -10.08 -7.37
CA SER A 99 -24.00 -9.96 -8.25
C SER A 99 -23.72 -10.33 -9.72
N LEU A 100 -22.44 -10.38 -10.13
CA LEU A 100 -22.04 -10.75 -11.48
C LEU A 100 -22.06 -12.27 -11.73
N ASN A 101 -22.28 -13.08 -10.68
CA ASN A 101 -22.42 -14.54 -10.74
C ASN A 101 -21.30 -15.23 -11.56
N LYS A 102 -20.05 -14.83 -11.34
CA LYS A 102 -18.87 -15.45 -11.95
C LYS A 102 -18.39 -16.61 -11.08
N PRO A 103 -18.54 -17.88 -11.48
CA PRO A 103 -18.24 -19.03 -10.62
C PRO A 103 -16.74 -19.18 -10.31
N ASN A 104 -15.89 -18.60 -11.14
CA ASN A 104 -14.44 -18.61 -11.01
C ASN A 104 -13.87 -17.38 -10.27
N TRP A 105 -14.73 -16.49 -9.72
CA TRP A 105 -14.30 -15.36 -8.89
C TRP A 105 -14.62 -15.65 -7.42
N HIS A 106 -13.59 -15.92 -6.65
CA HIS A 106 -13.69 -16.30 -5.23
C HIS A 106 -13.30 -15.11 -4.36
N ILE A 107 -14.27 -14.49 -3.68
CA ILE A 107 -14.05 -13.28 -2.87
C ILE A 107 -14.04 -13.69 -1.40
N TYR A 108 -12.94 -13.36 -0.71
CA TYR A 108 -12.72 -13.72 0.69
C TYR A 108 -12.84 -12.49 1.57
N THR A 109 -13.84 -12.48 2.43
CA THR A 109 -14.10 -11.44 3.45
C THR A 109 -13.72 -11.91 4.85
N GLU A 110 -13.56 -13.23 5.05
CA GLU A 110 -13.20 -13.86 6.32
C GLU A 110 -12.08 -14.88 6.11
N PRO A 111 -11.29 -15.18 7.15
CA PRO A 111 -10.29 -16.25 7.08
C PRO A 111 -10.91 -17.58 6.65
N THR A 112 -10.45 -18.09 5.52
CA THR A 112 -11.07 -19.26 4.87
C THR A 112 -10.00 -20.22 4.36
N LEU A 113 -10.16 -21.52 4.64
CA LEU A 113 -9.34 -22.56 4.05
C LEU A 113 -9.88 -22.90 2.65
N ALA A 114 -9.05 -22.75 1.63
CA ALA A 114 -9.35 -23.04 0.23
C ALA A 114 -8.43 -24.14 -0.33
N LYS A 115 -8.76 -24.64 -1.51
CA LYS A 115 -7.89 -25.54 -2.29
C LYS A 115 -7.52 -24.84 -3.60
N ILE A 116 -6.25 -24.55 -3.79
CA ILE A 116 -5.73 -23.78 -4.93
C ILE A 116 -4.61 -24.57 -5.59
N CYS A 117 -4.73 -24.86 -6.88
CA CYS A 117 -3.73 -25.64 -7.61
C CYS A 117 -3.33 -26.96 -6.91
N GLY A 118 -4.30 -27.64 -6.28
CA GLY A 118 -4.10 -28.89 -5.55
C GLY A 118 -3.44 -28.78 -4.19
N LYS A 119 -3.17 -27.56 -3.70
CA LYS A 119 -2.62 -27.25 -2.39
C LYS A 119 -3.68 -26.70 -1.45
N THR A 120 -3.54 -26.97 -0.15
CA THR A 120 -4.31 -26.26 0.87
C THR A 120 -3.79 -24.83 1.00
N ALA A 121 -4.68 -23.86 1.01
CA ALA A 121 -4.33 -22.43 1.09
C ALA A 121 -5.21 -21.73 2.12
N MET A 122 -4.61 -21.04 3.08
CA MET A 122 -5.32 -20.19 4.03
C MET A 122 -5.44 -18.79 3.45
N MET A 123 -6.66 -18.36 3.19
CA MET A 123 -7.00 -17.02 2.68
C MET A 123 -7.28 -16.12 3.90
N ILE A 124 -6.49 -15.07 4.11
CA ILE A 124 -6.56 -14.21 5.28
C ILE A 124 -6.76 -12.76 4.83
N PRO A 125 -8.03 -12.37 4.55
CA PRO A 125 -8.35 -10.98 4.19
C PRO A 125 -8.17 -10.07 5.41
N PHE A 126 -8.17 -8.77 5.18
CA PHE A 126 -8.03 -7.79 6.23
C PHE A 126 -9.10 -7.93 7.33
N GLN A 127 -8.65 -7.94 8.56
CA GLN A 127 -9.47 -7.95 9.77
C GLN A 127 -8.95 -6.86 10.72
N ASN A 128 -9.84 -6.14 11.38
CA ASN A 128 -9.48 -5.22 12.46
C ASN A 128 -10.16 -5.63 13.78
N SER A 129 -9.80 -4.97 14.86
CA SER A 129 -10.34 -5.26 16.19
C SER A 129 -11.86 -5.17 16.23
N GLY A 130 -12.45 -4.15 15.56
CA GLY A 130 -13.91 -3.98 15.51
C GLY A 130 -14.63 -5.10 14.77
N ILE A 131 -14.07 -5.61 13.65
CA ILE A 131 -14.62 -6.75 12.91
C ILE A 131 -14.53 -8.05 13.75
N LEU A 132 -13.47 -8.19 14.53
CA LEU A 132 -13.27 -9.35 15.40
C LEU A 132 -14.02 -9.25 16.73
N GLY A 133 -14.65 -8.11 17.02
CA GLY A 133 -15.41 -7.87 18.25
C GLY A 133 -14.54 -7.76 19.51
N VAL A 134 -13.33 -7.22 19.38
CA VAL A 134 -12.37 -7.02 20.47
C VAL A 134 -11.93 -5.55 20.54
N GLU A 135 -11.36 -5.13 21.66
CA GLU A 135 -11.02 -3.72 21.90
C GLU A 135 -9.62 -3.35 21.44
N THR A 136 -8.65 -4.27 21.60
CA THR A 136 -7.25 -4.00 21.32
C THR A 136 -6.74 -4.76 20.09
N LYS A 137 -5.65 -4.27 19.48
CA LYS A 137 -5.00 -4.95 18.36
C LYS A 137 -4.33 -6.27 18.78
N GLU A 138 -3.85 -6.35 20.02
CA GLU A 138 -3.26 -7.56 20.60
C GLU A 138 -4.29 -8.68 20.81
N GLU A 139 -5.50 -8.31 21.24
CA GLU A 139 -6.64 -9.23 21.29
C GLU A 139 -7.10 -9.61 19.89
N GLY A 140 -7.06 -8.66 18.95
CA GLY A 140 -7.34 -8.87 17.54
C GLY A 140 -6.40 -9.88 16.91
N GLU A 141 -5.09 -9.77 17.13
CA GLU A 141 -4.12 -10.79 16.68
C GLU A 141 -4.47 -12.17 17.24
N LYS A 142 -4.70 -12.26 18.55
CA LYS A 142 -5.05 -13.54 19.20
C LYS A 142 -6.36 -14.13 18.64
N ALA A 143 -7.37 -13.30 18.43
CA ALA A 143 -8.66 -13.71 17.87
C ALA A 143 -8.52 -14.17 16.42
N LEU A 144 -7.76 -13.44 15.60
CA LEU A 144 -7.48 -13.82 14.22
C LEU A 144 -6.70 -15.14 14.17
N MET A 145 -5.62 -15.27 14.94
CA MET A 145 -4.79 -16.48 14.97
C MET A 145 -5.59 -17.74 15.35
N LYS A 146 -6.61 -17.64 16.20
CA LYS A 146 -7.51 -18.77 16.53
C LYS A 146 -8.35 -19.26 15.35
N LYS A 147 -8.60 -18.40 14.34
CA LYS A 147 -9.35 -18.75 13.12
C LYS A 147 -8.47 -19.42 12.07
N LEU A 148 -7.15 -19.37 12.22
CA LEU A 148 -6.21 -19.89 11.22
C LEU A 148 -5.94 -21.38 11.42
N VAL A 149 -5.84 -22.10 10.30
CA VAL A 149 -5.46 -23.52 10.25
C VAL A 149 -4.18 -23.69 9.45
N LYS A 150 -3.35 -24.65 9.82
CA LYS A 150 -2.14 -24.99 9.05
C LYS A 150 -2.48 -25.35 7.61
N ALA A 151 -1.70 -24.85 6.67
CA ALA A 151 -1.87 -25.09 5.25
C ALA A 151 -0.53 -25.08 4.49
N ASP A 152 -0.54 -25.58 3.27
CA ASP A 152 0.63 -25.51 2.37
C ASP A 152 0.98 -24.07 2.02
N LEU A 153 -0.03 -23.22 1.83
CA LEU A 153 0.07 -21.83 1.44
C LEU A 153 -0.73 -20.91 2.36
N ALA A 154 -0.33 -19.66 2.45
CA ALA A 154 -1.18 -18.60 2.99
C ALA A 154 -1.10 -17.36 2.09
N PHE A 155 -2.26 -16.73 1.89
CA PHE A 155 -2.41 -15.45 1.20
C PHE A 155 -3.03 -14.46 2.18
N ILE A 156 -2.34 -13.37 2.46
CA ILE A 156 -2.59 -12.51 3.62
C ILE A 156 -2.68 -11.05 3.20
N HIS A 157 -3.65 -10.32 3.74
CA HIS A 157 -3.68 -8.87 3.69
C HIS A 157 -3.54 -8.28 5.09
N HIS A 158 -2.34 -8.38 5.64
CA HIS A 158 -1.95 -7.81 6.94
C HIS A 158 -0.45 -7.54 6.98
N ALA A 159 -0.06 -6.58 7.79
CA ALA A 159 1.34 -6.38 8.14
C ALA A 159 1.86 -7.58 8.96
N ILE A 160 3.15 -7.90 8.79
CA ILE A 160 3.83 -9.00 9.48
C ILE A 160 5.06 -8.43 10.21
N THR A 161 5.26 -8.82 11.47
CA THR A 161 6.39 -8.35 12.27
C THR A 161 7.74 -8.61 11.58
N GLY A 162 8.66 -7.67 11.72
CA GLY A 162 9.99 -7.72 11.10
C GLY A 162 10.05 -7.25 9.66
N ALA A 163 8.93 -6.83 9.05
CA ALA A 163 8.93 -6.08 7.80
C ALA A 163 9.33 -4.62 8.04
N LYS A 164 9.95 -3.99 7.04
CA LYS A 164 10.22 -2.56 7.05
C LYS A 164 8.91 -1.79 7.17
N SER A 165 8.89 -0.67 7.88
CA SER A 165 7.71 0.19 8.07
C SER A 165 6.59 -0.38 8.94
N VAL A 166 6.70 -1.59 9.50
CA VAL A 166 5.66 -2.18 10.36
C VAL A 166 5.41 -1.39 11.65
N GLU A 167 6.41 -0.67 12.13
CA GLU A 167 6.36 0.13 13.37
C GLU A 167 5.35 1.28 13.31
N PHE A 168 4.95 1.70 12.12
CA PHE A 168 4.00 2.80 11.91
C PHE A 168 2.52 2.35 11.84
N PHE A 169 2.25 1.05 11.91
CA PHE A 169 0.89 0.52 11.77
C PHE A 169 0.16 0.46 13.12
N ASN A 170 -0.98 1.13 13.19
CA ASN A 170 -1.90 1.05 14.33
C ASN A 170 -3.01 0.01 14.11
N GLU A 171 -2.67 -1.10 13.47
CA GLU A 171 -3.59 -2.18 13.09
C GLU A 171 -3.09 -3.52 13.64
N ILE A 172 -3.83 -4.60 13.37
CA ILE A 172 -3.38 -5.95 13.73
C ILE A 172 -2.17 -6.32 12.89
N VAL A 173 -1.06 -6.59 13.55
CA VAL A 173 0.20 -7.08 12.95
C VAL A 173 0.37 -8.54 13.32
N LEU A 174 0.58 -9.40 12.34
CA LEU A 174 0.76 -10.84 12.57
C LEU A 174 2.22 -11.17 12.93
N ASP A 175 2.39 -12.06 13.91
CA ASP A 175 3.70 -12.51 14.34
C ASP A 175 4.36 -13.39 13.25
N LYS A 176 5.53 -12.94 12.76
CA LYS A 176 6.30 -13.61 11.70
C LYS A 176 6.60 -15.07 12.03
N ASP A 177 7.01 -15.37 13.25
CA ASP A 177 7.47 -16.70 13.62
C ASP A 177 6.30 -17.67 13.74
N LYS A 178 5.14 -17.21 14.23
CA LYS A 178 3.90 -17.99 14.26
C LYS A 178 3.44 -18.31 12.83
N ILE A 179 3.35 -17.30 11.97
CA ILE A 179 2.92 -17.43 10.57
C ILE A 179 3.87 -18.35 9.80
N SER A 180 5.18 -18.16 9.93
CA SER A 180 6.19 -19.00 9.27
C SER A 180 6.10 -20.47 9.65
N LYS A 181 5.73 -20.78 10.90
CA LYS A 181 5.57 -22.16 11.39
C LYS A 181 4.24 -22.81 10.96
N MET A 182 3.23 -21.99 10.67
CA MET A 182 1.90 -22.50 10.29
C MET A 182 1.79 -22.84 8.82
N PHE A 183 2.55 -22.15 7.96
CA PHE A 183 2.37 -22.23 6.51
C PHE A 183 3.67 -22.59 5.79
N GLY A 184 3.56 -23.39 4.73
CA GLY A 184 4.71 -23.78 3.91
C GLY A 184 5.30 -22.62 3.13
N MET A 185 4.44 -21.78 2.53
CA MET A 185 4.79 -20.51 1.87
C MET A 185 3.71 -19.47 2.10
N VAL A 186 4.11 -18.23 2.33
CA VAL A 186 3.22 -17.10 2.61
C VAL A 186 3.46 -16.00 1.59
N PHE A 187 2.37 -15.47 1.03
CA PHE A 187 2.34 -14.24 0.26
C PHE A 187 1.48 -13.23 0.99
N SER A 188 2.06 -12.10 1.35
CA SER A 188 1.35 -11.02 2.03
C SER A 188 1.41 -9.72 1.24
N SER A 189 0.39 -8.89 1.38
CA SER A 189 0.35 -7.53 0.92
C SER A 189 -0.09 -6.59 2.05
N HIS A 190 -0.56 -5.37 1.76
CA HIS A 190 -0.82 -4.29 2.72
C HIS A 190 0.39 -3.39 2.99
N LEU A 191 1.60 -3.94 3.09
CA LEU A 191 2.85 -3.18 3.03
C LEU A 191 3.24 -2.99 1.58
N HIS A 192 3.40 -1.75 1.13
CA HIS A 192 3.53 -1.43 -0.30
C HIS A 192 4.90 -1.79 -0.91
N GLN A 193 5.92 -2.01 -0.08
CA GLN A 193 7.25 -2.38 -0.58
C GLN A 193 7.42 -3.90 -0.57
N ALA A 194 7.81 -4.45 -1.71
CA ALA A 194 8.13 -5.87 -1.81
C ALA A 194 9.34 -6.23 -0.95
N GLU A 195 9.21 -7.28 -0.14
CA GLU A 195 10.26 -7.72 0.78
C GLU A 195 10.16 -9.21 1.08
N LYS A 196 11.29 -9.88 1.25
CA LYS A 196 11.34 -11.27 1.69
C LYS A 196 11.66 -11.35 3.19
N LEU A 197 10.77 -11.97 3.96
CA LEU A 197 10.95 -12.18 5.38
C LEU A 197 11.28 -13.65 5.68
N GLY A 198 12.52 -13.89 6.12
CA GLY A 198 12.95 -15.25 6.42
C GLY A 198 12.96 -16.16 5.20
N LYS A 199 12.56 -17.44 5.38
CA LYS A 199 12.68 -18.46 4.33
C LYS A 199 11.41 -18.58 3.46
N ASN A 200 10.23 -18.35 4.04
CA ASN A 200 8.95 -18.72 3.44
C ASN A 200 7.88 -17.62 3.49
N ILE A 201 8.26 -16.36 3.70
CA ILE A 201 7.32 -15.23 3.65
C ILE A 201 7.80 -14.24 2.59
N GLN A 202 6.92 -13.91 1.66
CA GLN A 202 7.10 -12.90 0.63
C GLN A 202 6.05 -11.80 0.80
N ILE A 203 6.46 -10.59 1.16
CA ILE A 203 5.64 -9.39 0.98
C ILE A 203 5.67 -9.06 -0.50
N VAL A 204 4.49 -8.96 -1.11
CA VAL A 204 4.36 -8.72 -2.56
C VAL A 204 4.42 -7.23 -2.88
N GLY A 205 3.84 -6.41 -2.03
CA GLY A 205 3.79 -4.96 -2.22
C GLY A 205 2.70 -4.51 -3.18
N SER A 206 2.59 -3.20 -3.37
CA SER A 206 1.67 -2.60 -4.32
C SER A 206 2.22 -2.62 -5.75
N ILE A 207 1.33 -2.60 -6.75
CA ILE A 207 1.74 -2.56 -8.17
C ILE A 207 2.16 -1.18 -8.64
N PHE A 208 1.80 -0.13 -7.91
CA PHE A 208 2.21 1.24 -8.16
C PHE A 208 2.93 1.81 -6.95
N THR A 209 3.81 2.77 -7.21
CA THR A 209 4.40 3.59 -6.16
C THR A 209 3.29 4.44 -5.52
N GLN A 210 3.13 4.31 -4.21
CA GLN A 210 2.15 5.04 -3.41
C GLN A 210 2.83 6.19 -2.63
N GLU A 211 4.07 5.98 -2.22
CA GLU A 211 4.81 6.89 -1.36
C GLU A 211 6.20 7.21 -1.90
N VAL A 212 6.74 8.33 -1.41
CA VAL A 212 8.13 8.74 -1.71
C VAL A 212 9.10 7.70 -1.17
N GLY A 213 10.07 7.31 -1.99
CA GLY A 213 11.10 6.35 -1.59
C GLY A 213 10.81 4.91 -2.00
N GLU A 214 9.61 4.62 -2.50
CA GLU A 214 9.32 3.34 -3.14
C GLU A 214 9.80 3.39 -4.61
N HIS A 215 10.67 2.47 -5.03
CA HIS A 215 11.33 2.60 -6.33
C HIS A 215 11.09 1.43 -7.29
N SER A 216 10.76 0.25 -6.78
CA SER A 216 10.53 -0.94 -7.58
C SER A 216 9.24 -1.61 -7.19
N LYS A 217 8.47 -2.00 -8.19
CA LYS A 217 7.20 -2.72 -8.02
C LYS A 217 7.25 -4.03 -8.79
N SER A 218 6.61 -5.05 -8.23
CA SER A 218 6.70 -6.39 -8.76
C SER A 218 5.43 -7.19 -8.51
N ILE A 219 5.23 -8.21 -9.34
CA ILE A 219 4.30 -9.31 -9.10
C ILE A 219 5.08 -10.61 -9.01
N PHE A 220 4.50 -11.64 -8.43
CA PHE A 220 5.22 -12.88 -8.17
C PHE A 220 4.49 -14.09 -8.74
N ILE A 221 5.25 -15.02 -9.30
CA ILE A 221 4.76 -16.34 -9.70
C ILE A 221 5.30 -17.38 -8.72
N TRP A 222 4.40 -18.14 -8.11
CA TRP A 222 4.74 -19.29 -7.31
C TRP A 222 4.55 -20.59 -8.10
N ASP A 223 5.61 -21.37 -8.26
CA ASP A 223 5.52 -22.71 -8.81
C ASP A 223 5.29 -23.72 -7.68
N THR A 224 4.11 -24.34 -7.64
CA THR A 224 3.70 -25.25 -6.56
C THR A 224 4.45 -26.57 -6.57
N VAL A 225 5.07 -26.95 -7.70
CA VAL A 225 5.86 -28.18 -7.87
C VAL A 225 7.31 -27.92 -7.54
N ALA A 226 7.92 -26.94 -8.20
CA ALA A 226 9.30 -26.57 -7.96
C ALA A 226 9.52 -25.88 -6.60
N LYS A 227 8.47 -25.39 -5.96
CA LYS A 227 8.50 -24.63 -4.70
C LYS A 227 9.42 -23.39 -4.80
N THR A 228 9.34 -22.70 -5.93
CA THR A 228 10.14 -21.51 -6.22
C THR A 228 9.25 -20.30 -6.52
N THR A 229 9.74 -19.13 -6.12
CA THR A 229 9.12 -17.83 -6.43
C THR A 229 9.90 -17.16 -7.56
N LYS A 230 9.20 -16.68 -8.58
CA LYS A 230 9.75 -15.83 -9.63
C LYS A 230 9.17 -14.44 -9.51
N GLU A 231 10.02 -13.46 -9.36
CA GLU A 231 9.67 -12.05 -9.39
C GLU A 231 9.60 -11.53 -10.82
N ILE A 232 8.59 -10.69 -11.10
CA ILE A 232 8.39 -9.98 -12.38
C ILE A 232 8.29 -8.50 -12.07
N SER A 233 9.29 -7.72 -12.45
CA SER A 233 9.28 -6.26 -12.25
C SER A 233 8.22 -5.59 -13.12
N LEU A 234 7.56 -4.58 -12.57
CA LEU A 234 6.54 -3.79 -13.25
C LEU A 234 7.09 -2.43 -13.71
N PRO A 235 6.61 -1.89 -14.83
CA PRO A 235 7.04 -0.60 -15.38
C PRO A 235 6.35 0.56 -14.64
N CYS A 236 6.59 0.69 -13.34
CA CYS A 236 6.01 1.76 -12.54
C CYS A 236 6.98 2.92 -12.35
N ARG A 237 6.41 4.12 -12.23
CA ARG A 237 7.17 5.35 -12.01
C ARG A 237 7.50 5.52 -10.53
N GLY A 238 8.75 5.90 -10.21
CA GLY A 238 9.14 6.30 -8.86
C GLY A 238 8.55 7.68 -8.49
N ILE A 239 8.27 7.88 -7.20
CA ILE A 239 7.90 9.19 -6.64
C ILE A 239 9.10 9.74 -5.89
N PHE A 240 9.55 10.94 -6.29
CA PHE A 240 10.69 11.63 -5.69
C PHE A 240 10.23 12.92 -5.03
N LYS A 241 10.76 13.17 -3.85
CA LYS A 241 10.66 14.45 -3.15
C LYS A 241 11.98 15.16 -3.29
N ILE A 242 11.99 16.36 -3.87
CA ILE A 242 13.20 17.16 -4.06
C ILE A 242 13.00 18.56 -3.51
N VAL A 243 14.08 19.19 -3.11
CA VAL A 243 14.18 20.62 -2.88
C VAL A 243 14.89 21.22 -4.09
N TRP A 244 14.29 22.25 -4.71
CA TRP A 244 14.80 22.83 -5.96
C TRP A 244 16.25 23.29 -5.86
N GLU A 245 16.60 23.89 -4.72
CA GLU A 245 17.95 24.40 -4.44
C GLU A 245 19.00 23.28 -4.38
N GLU A 246 18.57 22.01 -4.31
CA GLU A 246 19.42 20.83 -4.34
C GLU A 246 19.30 20.03 -5.65
N TRP A 247 18.60 20.58 -6.66
CA TRP A 247 18.31 19.90 -7.94
C TRP A 247 19.56 19.33 -8.61
N ASP A 248 20.65 20.10 -8.64
CA ASP A 248 21.90 19.69 -9.29
C ASP A 248 22.52 18.41 -8.68
N ARG A 249 22.22 18.13 -7.43
CA ARG A 249 22.64 16.88 -6.75
C ARG A 249 21.80 15.68 -7.15
N HIS A 250 20.55 15.91 -7.54
CA HIS A 250 19.57 14.85 -7.80
C HIS A 250 19.29 14.57 -9.27
N LYS A 251 19.49 15.55 -10.17
CA LYS A 251 19.11 15.48 -11.58
C LYS A 251 19.65 14.26 -12.34
N ASN A 252 20.83 13.75 -11.97
CA ASN A 252 21.47 12.62 -12.65
C ASN A 252 21.03 11.24 -12.13
N ILE A 253 20.32 11.19 -11.00
CA ILE A 253 19.87 9.94 -10.39
C ILE A 253 18.37 9.71 -10.51
N ILE A 254 17.60 10.74 -10.87
CA ILE A 254 16.15 10.65 -11.04
C ILE A 254 15.86 10.29 -12.50
N PRO A 255 15.23 9.12 -12.76
CA PRO A 255 14.85 8.74 -14.11
C PRO A 255 13.84 9.72 -14.73
N ASN A 256 13.95 9.96 -16.04
CA ASN A 256 12.92 10.70 -16.78
C ASN A 256 11.54 10.04 -16.59
N HIS A 257 10.49 10.84 -16.70
CA HIS A 257 9.09 10.43 -16.47
C HIS A 257 8.74 10.05 -15.03
N SER A 258 9.67 10.19 -14.07
CA SER A 258 9.35 10.05 -12.64
C SER A 258 8.31 11.08 -12.20
N ILE A 259 7.59 10.76 -11.13
CA ILE A 259 6.70 11.70 -10.45
C ILE A 259 7.56 12.51 -9.47
N ILE A 260 7.53 13.84 -9.57
CA ILE A 260 8.34 14.70 -8.71
C ILE A 260 7.45 15.64 -7.90
N LYS A 261 7.62 15.58 -6.57
CA LYS A 261 7.20 16.62 -5.64
C LYS A 261 8.37 17.59 -5.45
N CYS A 262 8.34 18.72 -6.14
CA CYS A 262 9.38 19.74 -6.03
C CYS A 262 8.97 20.83 -5.04
N TYR A 263 9.81 21.06 -4.06
CA TYR A 263 9.67 22.14 -3.07
C TYR A 263 10.64 23.24 -3.41
N VAL A 264 10.15 24.48 -3.43
CA VAL A 264 10.97 25.68 -3.65
C VAL A 264 10.99 26.44 -2.33
N THR A 265 12.16 26.63 -1.75
CA THR A 265 12.35 27.31 -0.46
C THR A 265 12.69 28.77 -0.61
N ASN A 266 13.38 29.15 -1.69
CA ASN A 266 13.69 30.54 -2.00
C ASN A 266 12.50 31.23 -2.68
N LYS A 267 11.96 32.28 -2.05
CA LYS A 267 10.83 33.07 -2.56
C LYS A 267 11.13 33.84 -3.86
N GLU A 268 12.39 34.08 -4.14
CA GLU A 268 12.84 34.80 -5.34
C GLU A 268 13.00 33.86 -6.54
N THR A 269 12.85 32.55 -6.37
CA THR A 269 12.98 31.57 -7.45
C THR A 269 11.83 31.73 -8.45
N ASP A 270 12.15 31.85 -9.72
CA ASP A 270 11.17 31.85 -10.80
C ASP A 270 10.56 30.44 -10.97
N LEU A 271 9.30 30.31 -10.64
CA LEU A 271 8.60 29.04 -10.68
C LEU A 271 8.36 28.52 -12.11
N GLU A 272 8.22 29.40 -13.09
CA GLU A 272 8.08 29.00 -14.48
C GLU A 272 9.40 28.41 -14.99
N TYR A 273 10.52 28.97 -14.59
CA TYR A 273 11.83 28.39 -14.86
C TYR A 273 11.98 26.99 -14.25
N VAL A 274 11.54 26.78 -12.99
CA VAL A 274 11.54 25.46 -12.35
C VAL A 274 10.68 24.46 -13.10
N LYS A 275 9.45 24.86 -13.47
CA LYS A 275 8.54 24.02 -14.24
C LYS A 275 9.11 23.65 -15.61
N ASP A 276 9.74 24.60 -16.27
CA ASP A 276 10.39 24.38 -17.56
C ASP A 276 11.52 23.35 -17.49
N HIS A 277 12.33 23.42 -16.44
CA HIS A 277 13.38 22.43 -16.19
C HIS A 277 12.85 21.03 -15.89
N LEU A 278 11.68 20.95 -15.27
CA LEU A 278 11.05 19.69 -14.89
C LEU A 278 10.07 19.15 -15.95
N LYS A 279 10.06 19.71 -17.16
CA LYS A 279 9.13 19.29 -18.25
C LYS A 279 9.22 17.82 -18.64
N SER A 280 10.39 17.20 -18.48
CA SER A 280 10.57 15.77 -18.75
C SER A 280 10.00 14.85 -17.67
N PHE A 281 9.51 15.42 -16.57
CA PHE A 281 8.95 14.72 -15.43
C PHE A 281 7.48 15.08 -15.26
N ASP A 282 6.74 14.24 -14.53
CA ASP A 282 5.41 14.56 -14.04
C ASP A 282 5.55 15.30 -12.70
N ALA A 283 5.81 16.61 -12.77
CA ALA A 283 6.23 17.39 -11.62
C ALA A 283 5.10 18.24 -11.05
N SER A 284 4.86 18.11 -9.74
CA SER A 284 4.13 19.10 -8.95
C SER A 284 5.11 20.02 -8.26
N VAL A 285 5.10 21.30 -8.65
CA VAL A 285 5.93 22.33 -8.00
C VAL A 285 5.12 22.95 -6.87
N LEU A 286 5.54 22.71 -5.64
CA LEU A 286 4.93 23.26 -4.44
C LEU A 286 5.85 24.32 -3.85
N ILE A 287 5.31 25.53 -3.65
CA ILE A 287 5.99 26.53 -2.81
C ILE A 287 5.70 26.15 -1.37
N GLU A 288 6.59 25.43 -0.73
CA GLU A 288 6.59 25.40 0.71
C GLU A 288 7.41 26.60 1.20
N GLN A 289 6.70 27.54 1.83
CA GLN A 289 7.38 28.41 2.77
C GLN A 289 7.79 27.53 3.96
N TYR A 290 8.90 26.82 3.82
CA TYR A 290 9.60 26.40 5.04
C TYR A 290 9.94 27.72 5.75
N PRO A 291 9.54 27.89 7.01
CA PRO A 291 10.18 28.91 7.81
C PRO A 291 11.67 28.60 7.68
N SER A 292 12.46 29.59 7.30
CA SER A 292 13.91 29.54 7.07
C SER A 292 14.69 29.08 8.32
N GLU A 293 14.00 28.91 9.41
CA GLU A 293 14.37 28.23 10.62
C GLU A 293 13.27 27.19 10.91
N ARG A 294 13.47 25.92 10.49
CA ARG A 294 13.15 24.89 11.45
C ARG A 294 13.97 25.27 12.67
N SER A 295 13.35 25.87 13.67
CA SER A 295 13.86 25.80 15.00
C SER A 295 14.15 24.31 15.19
N LYS A 296 15.43 23.94 15.11
CA LYS A 296 15.88 22.65 15.60
C LYS A 296 15.50 22.74 17.06
N VAL A 297 14.36 22.17 17.40
CA VAL A 297 14.04 21.92 18.79
C VAL A 297 15.07 20.89 19.18
N HIS A 298 16.22 21.37 19.65
CA HIS A 298 17.18 20.55 20.34
C HIS A 298 16.47 20.16 21.62
N PHE A 299 15.96 18.95 21.65
CA PHE A 299 15.61 18.33 22.91
C PHE A 299 16.94 18.13 23.62
N GLU A 300 17.13 18.88 24.69
CA GLU A 300 18.23 18.60 25.62
C GLU A 300 18.03 17.18 26.17
N ASP A 301 19.12 16.45 26.37
CA ASP A 301 19.08 15.12 26.97
C ASP A 301 18.31 15.19 28.29
N GLY A 302 17.18 14.51 28.39
CA GLY A 302 16.26 14.55 29.54
C GLY A 302 14.97 15.36 29.35
N PHE A 303 14.66 15.83 28.12
CA PHE A 303 13.40 16.53 27.86
C PHE A 303 12.20 15.59 28.09
N ASP A 304 11.26 16.07 28.96
CA ASP A 304 10.00 15.36 29.20
C ASP A 304 9.10 15.41 27.96
N LEU A 305 8.87 14.26 27.32
CA LEU A 305 7.99 14.09 26.15
C LEU A 305 6.51 13.97 26.54
N SER A 306 6.13 14.41 27.74
CA SER A 306 4.71 14.50 28.11
C SER A 306 3.95 15.43 27.16
N ILE A 307 2.68 15.15 26.96
CA ILE A 307 1.78 15.98 26.13
C ILE A 307 1.81 17.43 26.60
N ASP A 308 1.84 17.65 27.91
CA ASP A 308 1.89 18.96 28.52
C ASP A 308 3.16 19.75 28.14
N SER A 309 4.29 19.10 28.15
CA SER A 309 5.58 19.68 27.74
C SER A 309 5.62 19.99 26.24
N LEU A 310 5.05 19.10 25.40
CA LEU A 310 4.93 19.31 23.97
C LEU A 310 3.96 20.44 23.62
N LEU A 311 2.82 20.55 24.31
CA LEU A 311 1.87 21.67 24.15
C LEU A 311 2.48 23.01 24.54
N LYS A 312 3.30 23.06 25.62
CA LYS A 312 4.04 24.27 26.01
C LYS A 312 5.02 24.69 24.91
N LEU A 313 5.85 23.77 24.44
CA LEU A 313 6.79 24.05 23.34
C LEU A 313 6.08 24.57 22.10
N TYR A 314 4.96 23.95 21.72
CA TYR A 314 4.16 24.40 20.60
C TYR A 314 3.56 25.79 20.82
N SER A 315 3.07 26.09 22.02
CA SER A 315 2.54 27.41 22.38
C SER A 315 3.60 28.50 22.24
N ASP A 316 4.80 28.24 22.72
CA ASP A 316 5.93 29.17 22.64
C ASP A 316 6.37 29.40 21.20
N ALA A 317 6.52 28.31 20.42
CA ALA A 317 6.92 28.38 19.02
C ALA A 317 5.90 29.12 18.12
N LYS A 318 4.61 29.02 18.44
CA LYS A 318 3.50 29.65 17.67
C LYS A 318 3.02 30.97 18.28
N LYS A 319 3.58 31.41 19.42
CA LYS A 319 3.13 32.59 20.18
C LYS A 319 1.62 32.54 20.52
N MET A 320 1.13 31.36 20.82
CA MET A 320 -0.25 31.11 21.26
C MET A 320 -0.30 30.99 22.79
N LYS A 321 -1.46 31.23 23.39
CA LYS A 321 -1.61 30.99 24.81
C LYS A 321 -1.69 29.48 25.07
N TYR A 322 -0.88 29.00 25.99
CA TYR A 322 -0.85 27.59 26.39
C TYR A 322 -2.21 27.09 26.89
N SER A 323 -2.96 27.94 27.65
CA SER A 323 -4.32 27.63 28.10
C SER A 323 -5.26 27.24 26.95
N ASP A 324 -5.24 28.02 25.86
CA ASP A 324 -6.13 27.82 24.72
C ASP A 324 -5.85 26.49 24.01
N LEU A 325 -4.57 26.07 23.94
CA LEU A 325 -4.17 24.79 23.41
C LEU A 325 -4.57 23.63 24.32
N LYS A 326 -4.44 23.80 25.64
CA LYS A 326 -4.80 22.79 26.63
C LYS A 326 -6.31 22.55 26.65
N ASP A 327 -7.08 23.62 26.65
CA ASP A 327 -8.56 23.55 26.60
C ASP A 327 -9.04 22.88 25.30
N GLY A 328 -8.41 23.20 24.15
CA GLY A 328 -8.70 22.54 22.88
C GLY A 328 -8.35 21.04 22.88
N PHE A 329 -7.26 20.65 23.55
CA PHE A 329 -6.86 19.24 23.66
C PHE A 329 -7.79 18.41 24.56
N GLU A 330 -8.28 18.99 25.68
CA GLU A 330 -9.26 18.34 26.56
C GLU A 330 -10.62 18.13 25.87
N LEU A 331 -10.97 18.95 24.86
CA LEU A 331 -12.20 18.82 24.08
C LEU A 331 -12.15 17.68 23.03
N ILE A 332 -10.95 17.16 22.71
CA ILE A 332 -10.76 16.10 21.71
C ILE A 332 -10.44 14.75 22.36
N LYS A 333 -10.23 14.70 23.66
CA LYS A 333 -10.15 13.44 24.44
C LYS A 333 -11.54 12.83 24.63
#